data_cad8b4ce530fec5f4f779fe88dacfe56
#
_entry.id   cad8b4ce530fec5f4f779fe88dacfe56
#
_cell.length_a   1.000
_cell.length_b   1.000
_cell.length_c   1.000
_cell.angle_alpha   90.00
_cell.angle_beta   90.00
_cell.angle_gamma   90.00
#
_symmetry.space_group_name_H-M   'P 1'
#
loop_
_entity.id
_entity.type
_entity.pdbx_description
1 polymer ?
#
loop_
_entity_poly.entity_id
_entity_poly.type
_entity_poly.pdbx_seq_one_letter_code
_entity_poly.pdbx_strand_id
1 'polypeptide(L)'
;MKTNDATRLLGIIQRAGQIPGSTSAVEGWLTIAGLRAESFDENLRLTLAYEVVADFRRLLDRVDQNLRQRSAGTSYRSALDRLRIVAHGQYVSGQWDAVSRQFFADQSHTILELMADILPDEPEEGTFEDVQALILQVDQLIKAVDDSDLPAYHKMFARMMLDKLIESLRRSVMLGSRQMYEYGAFLTGLDTDMRAHSHNLNAELADVSPAGQAILDQ
;
A
#
# COMPACT_ATOMS: atom_id res chain seq x y z
N MET A 1 3.39 21.60 -6.59
CA MET A 1 2.49 20.77 -7.45
C MET A 1 1.37 20.30 -6.55
N LYS A 2 0.11 20.32 -6.97
CA LYS A 2 -0.99 19.81 -6.14
C LYS A 2 -0.82 18.33 -5.88
N THR A 3 -1.09 17.89 -4.64
CA THR A 3 -1.05 16.48 -4.25
C THR A 3 -2.46 16.06 -3.86
N ASN A 4 -3.09 15.23 -4.68
CA ASN A 4 -4.41 14.67 -4.42
C ASN A 4 -4.60 13.35 -5.19
N ASP A 5 -5.73 12.68 -4.99
CA ASP A 5 -6.02 11.39 -5.63
C ASP A 5 -5.95 11.43 -7.17
N ALA A 6 -6.32 12.54 -7.82
CA ALA A 6 -6.24 12.65 -9.28
C ALA A 6 -4.79 12.79 -9.76
N THR A 7 -3.95 13.53 -9.04
CA THR A 7 -2.50 13.60 -9.36
C THR A 7 -1.81 12.24 -9.14
N ARG A 8 -2.25 11.44 -8.16
CA ARG A 8 -1.77 10.06 -8.00
C ARG A 8 -2.16 9.19 -9.19
N LEU A 9 -3.40 9.29 -9.68
CA LEU A 9 -3.82 8.59 -10.91
C LEU A 9 -2.96 8.99 -12.11
N LEU A 10 -2.67 10.28 -12.28
CA LEU A 10 -1.78 10.77 -13.33
C LEU A 10 -0.38 10.14 -13.21
N GLY A 11 0.20 10.12 -12.02
CA GLY A 11 1.49 9.49 -11.77
C GLY A 11 1.50 7.98 -12.08
N ILE A 12 0.41 7.28 -11.76
CA ILE A 12 0.23 5.86 -12.11
C ILE A 12 0.22 5.67 -13.62
N ILE A 13 -0.55 6.49 -14.35
CA ILE A 13 -0.63 6.41 -15.82
C ILE A 13 0.72 6.74 -16.46
N GLN A 14 1.44 7.73 -15.96
CA GLN A 14 2.78 8.06 -16.45
C GLN A 14 3.75 6.89 -16.28
N ARG A 15 3.76 6.25 -15.09
CA ARG A 15 4.56 5.04 -14.86
C ARG A 15 4.14 3.89 -15.76
N ALA A 16 2.84 3.69 -15.96
CA ALA A 16 2.31 2.67 -16.86
C ALA A 16 2.85 2.83 -18.29
N GLY A 17 3.01 4.07 -18.76
CA GLY A 17 3.57 4.37 -20.09
C GLY A 17 5.06 4.10 -20.24
N GLN A 18 5.80 3.99 -19.14
CA GLN A 18 7.22 3.70 -19.15
C GLN A 18 7.51 2.19 -19.18
N ILE A 19 6.52 1.34 -18.93
CA ILE A 19 6.67 -0.11 -18.89
C ILE A 19 6.62 -0.65 -20.32
N PRO A 20 7.59 -1.47 -20.76
CA PRO A 20 7.57 -2.08 -22.08
C PRO A 20 6.32 -2.94 -22.31
N GLY A 21 5.69 -2.84 -23.47
CA GLY A 21 4.46 -3.58 -23.78
C GLY A 21 4.59 -5.10 -23.76
N SER A 22 5.82 -5.62 -23.95
CA SER A 22 6.16 -7.05 -23.87
C SER A 22 6.26 -7.59 -22.45
N THR A 23 6.25 -6.72 -21.43
CA THR A 23 6.24 -7.11 -20.02
C THR A 23 4.95 -7.87 -19.70
N SER A 24 4.98 -8.85 -18.80
CA SER A 24 3.75 -9.49 -18.32
C SER A 24 2.87 -8.49 -17.57
N ALA A 25 1.55 -8.66 -17.63
CA ALA A 25 0.63 -7.77 -16.94
C ALA A 25 0.86 -7.82 -15.41
N VAL A 26 1.18 -8.98 -14.86
CA VAL A 26 1.55 -9.15 -13.44
C VAL A 26 2.74 -8.26 -13.08
N GLU A 27 3.83 -8.34 -13.84
CA GLU A 27 5.03 -7.52 -13.59
C GLU A 27 4.75 -6.03 -13.81
N GLY A 28 3.93 -5.68 -14.80
CA GLY A 28 3.52 -4.31 -15.04
C GLY A 28 2.78 -3.70 -13.84
N TRP A 29 1.82 -4.41 -13.28
CA TRP A 29 1.10 -3.98 -12.08
C TRP A 29 2.02 -3.85 -10.86
N LEU A 30 2.93 -4.81 -10.66
CA LEU A 30 3.92 -4.74 -9.59
C LEU A 30 4.84 -3.53 -9.75
N THR A 31 5.32 -3.27 -10.97
CA THR A 31 6.18 -2.11 -11.27
C THR A 31 5.48 -0.78 -10.98
N ILE A 32 4.19 -0.63 -11.31
CA ILE A 32 3.40 0.56 -10.97
C ILE A 32 3.39 0.80 -9.46
N ALA A 33 3.25 -0.26 -8.68
CA ALA A 33 3.27 -0.19 -7.21
C ALA A 33 4.69 -0.10 -6.61
N GLY A 34 5.71 -0.08 -7.46
CA GLY A 34 7.10 -0.01 -7.02
C GLY A 34 7.66 -1.33 -6.50
N LEU A 35 7.06 -2.44 -6.89
CA LEU A 35 7.50 -3.77 -6.50
C LEU A 35 8.41 -4.38 -7.55
N ARG A 36 9.47 -5.05 -7.09
CA ARG A 36 10.35 -5.82 -7.96
C ARG A 36 9.82 -7.24 -8.07
N ALA A 37 9.33 -7.61 -9.25
CA ALA A 37 8.76 -8.93 -9.49
C ALA A 37 9.73 -10.07 -9.15
N GLU A 38 11.03 -9.87 -9.38
CA GLU A 38 12.08 -10.88 -9.14
C GLU A 38 12.23 -11.26 -7.66
N SER A 39 11.74 -10.41 -6.74
CA SER A 39 11.83 -10.62 -5.30
C SER A 39 10.80 -11.63 -4.77
N PHE A 40 9.87 -12.10 -5.61
CA PHE A 40 8.73 -12.91 -5.19
C PHE A 40 8.60 -14.19 -6.02
N ASP A 41 8.07 -15.25 -5.42
CA ASP A 41 7.64 -16.43 -6.18
C ASP A 41 6.40 -16.12 -7.04
N GLU A 42 6.10 -16.99 -7.99
CA GLU A 42 5.06 -16.76 -8.99
C GLU A 42 3.65 -16.58 -8.38
N ASN A 43 3.31 -17.38 -7.37
CA ASN A 43 2.02 -17.30 -6.70
C ASN A 43 1.85 -15.98 -5.95
N LEU A 44 2.91 -15.55 -5.25
CA LEU A 44 2.91 -14.30 -4.51
C LEU A 44 2.85 -13.10 -5.46
N ARG A 45 3.57 -13.13 -6.60
CA ARG A 45 3.48 -12.10 -7.65
C ARG A 45 2.05 -11.91 -8.11
N LEU A 46 1.36 -13.01 -8.40
CA LEU A 46 -0.02 -12.96 -8.87
C LEU A 46 -0.95 -12.36 -7.80
N THR A 47 -0.82 -12.80 -6.55
CA THR A 47 -1.59 -12.27 -5.43
C THR A 47 -1.37 -10.77 -5.25
N LEU A 48 -0.12 -10.33 -5.23
CA LEU A 48 0.23 -8.91 -5.10
C LEU A 48 -0.28 -8.09 -6.28
N ALA A 49 -0.25 -8.61 -7.50
CA ALA A 49 -0.80 -7.91 -8.66
C ALA A 49 -2.32 -7.70 -8.53
N TYR A 50 -3.08 -8.67 -8.03
CA TYR A 50 -4.49 -8.50 -7.73
C TYR A 50 -4.75 -7.46 -6.63
N GLU A 51 -3.91 -7.41 -5.61
CA GLU A 51 -4.00 -6.39 -4.55
C GLU A 51 -3.76 -4.99 -5.12
N VAL A 52 -2.75 -4.82 -5.96
CA VAL A 52 -2.46 -3.55 -6.65
C VAL A 52 -3.63 -3.10 -7.51
N VAL A 53 -4.23 -4.01 -8.28
CA VAL A 53 -5.43 -3.73 -9.07
C VAL A 53 -6.61 -3.32 -8.19
N ALA A 54 -6.79 -3.97 -7.04
CA ALA A 54 -7.83 -3.63 -6.09
C ALA A 54 -7.60 -2.24 -5.47
N ASP A 55 -6.37 -1.89 -5.15
CA ASP A 55 -6.00 -0.57 -4.63
C ASP A 55 -6.17 0.52 -5.70
N PHE A 56 -5.83 0.23 -6.95
CA PHE A 56 -6.10 1.12 -8.08
C PHE A 56 -7.61 1.39 -8.23
N ARG A 57 -8.44 0.37 -8.10
CA ARG A 57 -9.89 0.52 -8.12
C ARG A 57 -10.40 1.39 -6.97
N ARG A 58 -9.89 1.18 -5.75
CA ARG A 58 -10.22 2.03 -4.59
C ARG A 58 -9.85 3.50 -4.82
N LEU A 59 -8.71 3.76 -5.45
CA LEU A 59 -8.29 5.11 -5.81
C LEU A 59 -9.29 5.75 -6.79
N LEU A 60 -9.71 5.03 -7.84
CA LEU A 60 -10.72 5.50 -8.79
C LEU A 60 -12.06 5.82 -8.10
N ASP A 61 -12.50 4.98 -7.17
CA ASP A 61 -13.74 5.18 -6.44
C ASP A 61 -13.66 6.40 -5.50
N ARG A 62 -12.50 6.65 -4.87
CA ARG A 62 -12.27 7.85 -4.07
C ARG A 62 -12.31 9.13 -4.91
N VAL A 63 -11.67 9.13 -6.08
CA VAL A 63 -11.73 10.26 -7.02
C VAL A 63 -13.18 10.55 -7.42
N ASP A 64 -13.93 9.53 -7.82
CA ASP A 64 -15.34 9.67 -8.21
C ASP A 64 -16.18 10.22 -7.04
N GLN A 65 -16.01 9.69 -5.84
CA GLN A 65 -16.72 10.16 -4.65
C GLN A 65 -16.41 11.61 -4.33
N ASN A 66 -15.14 12.01 -4.35
CA ASN A 66 -14.71 13.37 -4.05
C ASN A 66 -15.23 14.37 -5.09
N LEU A 67 -15.27 13.99 -6.37
CA LEU A 67 -15.81 14.82 -7.44
C LEU A 67 -17.34 14.97 -7.34
N ARG A 68 -18.07 13.90 -6.98
CA ARG A 68 -19.53 13.97 -6.74
C ARG A 68 -19.87 14.90 -5.59
N GLN A 69 -19.13 14.86 -4.50
CA GLN A 69 -19.34 15.74 -3.35
C GLN A 69 -19.16 17.22 -3.69
N ARG A 70 -18.37 17.53 -4.73
CA ARG A 70 -18.10 18.89 -5.20
C ARG A 70 -19.01 19.33 -6.33
N SER A 71 -20.05 18.57 -6.63
CA SER A 71 -20.97 18.86 -7.74
C SER A 71 -20.23 19.08 -9.08
N ALA A 72 -19.06 18.44 -9.26
CA ALA A 72 -18.37 18.44 -10.54
C ALA A 72 -19.29 17.82 -11.60
N GLY A 73 -19.27 18.38 -12.81
CA GLY A 73 -20.08 17.89 -13.92
C GLY A 73 -19.85 16.39 -14.20
N THR A 74 -20.63 15.79 -15.08
CA THR A 74 -20.55 14.35 -15.38
C THR A 74 -19.51 13.98 -16.43
N SER A 75 -18.86 14.96 -17.05
CA SER A 75 -17.89 14.77 -18.15
C SER A 75 -16.68 13.90 -17.77
N TYR A 76 -16.29 13.89 -16.50
CA TYR A 76 -15.18 13.08 -16.01
C TYR A 76 -15.52 11.58 -15.89
N ARG A 77 -16.81 11.23 -15.81
CA ARG A 77 -17.23 9.83 -15.55
C ARG A 77 -16.76 8.87 -16.64
N SER A 78 -16.83 9.29 -17.90
CA SER A 78 -16.40 8.46 -19.02
C SER A 78 -14.90 8.09 -18.92
N ALA A 79 -14.05 9.01 -18.42
CA ALA A 79 -12.63 8.72 -18.21
C ALA A 79 -12.42 7.75 -17.05
N LEU A 80 -13.10 7.95 -15.91
CA LEU A 80 -13.02 7.01 -14.79
C LEU A 80 -13.58 5.64 -15.13
N ASP A 81 -14.68 5.55 -15.89
CA ASP A 81 -15.27 4.27 -16.31
C ASP A 81 -14.32 3.48 -17.22
N ARG A 82 -13.59 4.16 -18.11
CA ARG A 82 -12.54 3.52 -18.91
C ARG A 82 -11.41 2.99 -18.04
N LEU A 83 -10.93 3.78 -17.09
CA LEU A 83 -9.90 3.33 -16.15
C LEU A 83 -10.39 2.18 -15.27
N ARG A 84 -11.68 2.14 -14.92
CA ARG A 84 -12.28 1.00 -14.20
C ARG A 84 -12.24 -0.31 -15.00
N ILE A 85 -12.28 -0.24 -16.34
CA ILE A 85 -12.11 -1.44 -17.17
C ILE A 85 -10.76 -2.08 -16.89
N VAL A 86 -9.71 -1.29 -16.77
CA VAL A 86 -8.35 -1.79 -16.47
C VAL A 86 -8.28 -2.44 -15.09
N ALA A 87 -9.09 -1.97 -14.14
CA ALA A 87 -9.16 -2.50 -12.78
C ALA A 87 -9.97 -3.82 -12.67
N HIS A 88 -10.23 -4.50 -13.77
CA HIS A 88 -10.81 -5.85 -13.76
C HIS A 88 -9.73 -6.93 -13.72
N GLY A 89 -9.98 -7.99 -12.96
CA GLY A 89 -9.03 -9.10 -12.78
C GLY A 89 -8.54 -9.75 -14.07
N GLN A 90 -9.31 -9.68 -15.17
CA GLN A 90 -8.87 -10.16 -16.49
C GLN A 90 -7.63 -9.45 -17.03
N TYR A 91 -7.35 -8.23 -16.59
CA TYR A 91 -6.17 -7.45 -16.97
C TYR A 91 -4.95 -7.70 -16.08
N VAL A 92 -5.01 -8.67 -15.18
CA VAL A 92 -3.86 -9.17 -14.44
C VAL A 92 -3.12 -10.24 -15.24
N SER A 93 -3.82 -10.94 -16.15
CA SER A 93 -3.21 -11.94 -17.02
C SER A 93 -2.92 -11.39 -18.43
N GLY A 94 -1.86 -11.88 -19.06
CA GLY A 94 -1.48 -11.49 -20.41
C GLY A 94 -0.30 -10.52 -20.46
N GLN A 95 -0.21 -9.73 -21.54
CA GLN A 95 0.87 -8.76 -21.76
C GLN A 95 0.44 -7.35 -21.37
N TRP A 96 1.40 -6.55 -20.90
CA TRP A 96 1.20 -5.18 -20.48
C TRP A 96 0.64 -4.26 -21.58
N ASP A 97 0.95 -4.55 -22.85
CA ASP A 97 0.43 -3.79 -23.98
C ASP A 97 -1.10 -3.72 -24.00
N ALA A 98 -1.80 -4.80 -23.64
CA ALA A 98 -3.26 -4.80 -23.55
C ALA A 98 -3.79 -3.89 -22.42
N VAL A 99 -3.05 -3.81 -21.31
CA VAL A 99 -3.37 -2.95 -20.16
C VAL A 99 -3.06 -1.49 -20.49
N SER A 100 -1.85 -1.21 -21.00
CA SER A 100 -1.38 0.16 -21.26
C SER A 100 -2.22 0.89 -22.30
N ARG A 101 -2.71 0.21 -23.33
CA ARG A 101 -3.62 0.80 -24.34
C ARG A 101 -4.88 1.38 -23.70
N GLN A 102 -5.39 0.76 -22.64
CA GLN A 102 -6.58 1.27 -21.95
C GLN A 102 -6.27 2.54 -21.13
N PHE A 103 -5.08 2.64 -20.54
CA PHE A 103 -4.66 3.84 -19.83
C PHE A 103 -4.53 5.06 -20.75
N PHE A 104 -4.07 4.85 -21.98
CA PHE A 104 -3.77 5.93 -22.94
C PHE A 104 -4.88 6.15 -23.99
N ALA A 105 -6.03 5.46 -23.87
CA ALA A 105 -7.17 5.72 -24.74
C ALA A 105 -7.69 7.16 -24.54
N ASP A 106 -7.69 7.92 -25.62
CA ASP A 106 -8.16 9.30 -25.82
C ASP A 106 -8.51 10.16 -24.60
N GLN A 107 -7.85 11.33 -24.48
CA GLN A 107 -8.15 12.44 -23.57
C GLN A 107 -8.17 12.15 -22.06
N SER A 108 -7.93 10.93 -21.63
CA SER A 108 -7.95 10.59 -20.19
C SER A 108 -6.96 11.43 -19.39
N HIS A 109 -5.79 11.75 -19.95
CA HIS A 109 -4.77 12.56 -19.29
C HIS A 109 -5.26 13.99 -19.01
N THR A 110 -5.78 14.68 -20.03
CA THR A 110 -6.29 16.05 -19.88
C THR A 110 -7.47 16.12 -18.91
N ILE A 111 -8.35 15.11 -18.93
CA ILE A 111 -9.47 15.05 -17.99
C ILE A 111 -8.96 14.85 -16.56
N LEU A 112 -7.96 14.02 -16.34
CA LEU A 112 -7.35 13.82 -15.01
C LEU A 112 -6.62 15.07 -14.52
N GLU A 113 -5.96 15.84 -15.39
CA GLU A 113 -5.39 17.15 -15.04
C GLU A 113 -6.47 18.12 -14.55
N LEU A 114 -7.60 18.21 -15.26
CA LEU A 114 -8.74 19.01 -14.83
C LEU A 114 -9.34 18.53 -13.50
N MET A 115 -9.42 17.22 -13.28
CA MET A 115 -9.84 16.66 -11.99
C MET A 115 -8.88 17.04 -10.86
N ALA A 116 -7.57 17.02 -11.12
CA ALA A 116 -6.55 17.40 -10.15
C ALA A 116 -6.69 18.86 -9.73
N ASP A 117 -7.12 19.74 -10.64
CA ASP A 117 -7.37 21.15 -10.33
C ASP A 117 -8.62 21.37 -9.47
N ILE A 118 -9.64 20.51 -9.62
CA ILE A 118 -10.90 20.60 -8.87
C ILE A 118 -10.77 20.03 -7.46
N LEU A 119 -9.98 18.96 -7.30
CA LEU A 119 -9.79 18.31 -6.01
C LEU A 119 -8.91 19.16 -5.06
N PRO A 120 -9.17 19.09 -3.75
CA PRO A 120 -8.34 19.79 -2.77
C PRO A 120 -6.95 19.18 -2.72
N ASP A 121 -5.99 20.02 -2.35
CA ASP A 121 -4.67 19.51 -2.00
C ASP A 121 -4.75 18.66 -0.72
N GLU A 122 -4.02 17.58 -0.72
CA GLU A 122 -3.73 16.79 0.46
C GLU A 122 -2.38 17.24 1.06
N PRO A 123 -2.09 16.91 2.32
CA PRO A 123 -0.78 17.17 2.91
C PRO A 123 0.33 16.61 2.02
N GLU A 124 1.46 17.31 1.95
CA GLU A 124 2.64 16.84 1.22
C GLU A 124 2.99 15.43 1.67
N GLU A 125 3.08 14.54 0.69
CA GLU A 125 3.49 13.16 0.88
C GLU A 125 4.91 12.99 0.34
N GLY A 126 5.64 12.00 0.87
CA GLY A 126 6.91 11.60 0.30
C GLY A 126 6.75 11.19 -1.17
N THR A 127 7.80 11.36 -1.95
CA THR A 127 7.79 10.96 -3.36
C THR A 127 7.71 9.44 -3.48
N PHE A 128 7.41 8.97 -4.68
CA PHE A 128 7.46 7.53 -4.99
C PHE A 128 8.84 6.94 -4.69
N GLU A 129 9.90 7.68 -5.01
CA GLU A 129 11.30 7.32 -4.76
C GLU A 129 11.61 7.22 -3.27
N ASP A 130 11.07 8.12 -2.45
CA ASP A 130 11.22 8.06 -0.99
C ASP A 130 10.57 6.81 -0.40
N VAL A 131 9.35 6.46 -0.85
CA VAL A 131 8.67 5.23 -0.42
C VAL A 131 9.45 3.99 -0.84
N GLN A 132 9.99 3.97 -2.05
CA GLN A 132 10.86 2.88 -2.54
C GLN A 132 12.11 2.72 -1.68
N ALA A 133 12.78 3.82 -1.34
CA ALA A 133 13.96 3.81 -0.48
C ALA A 133 13.62 3.26 0.91
N LEU A 134 12.46 3.63 1.48
CA LEU A 134 11.97 3.10 2.76
C LEU A 134 11.69 1.60 2.69
N ILE A 135 11.04 1.10 1.64
CA ILE A 135 10.80 -0.33 1.46
C ILE A 135 12.13 -1.10 1.46
N LEU A 136 13.14 -0.61 0.74
CA LEU A 136 14.46 -1.24 0.73
C LEU A 136 15.12 -1.27 2.11
N GLN A 137 14.97 -0.21 2.91
CA GLN A 137 15.48 -0.17 4.27
C GLN A 137 14.76 -1.18 5.18
N VAL A 138 13.44 -1.31 5.05
CA VAL A 138 12.66 -2.29 5.82
C VAL A 138 13.03 -3.72 5.42
N ASP A 139 13.26 -4.01 4.14
CA ASP A 139 13.77 -5.31 3.68
C ASP A 139 15.14 -5.66 4.29
N GLN A 140 16.03 -4.66 4.46
CA GLN A 140 17.30 -4.84 5.14
C GLN A 140 17.11 -5.13 6.64
N LEU A 141 16.16 -4.47 7.29
CA LEU A 141 15.81 -4.74 8.69
C LEU A 141 15.26 -6.14 8.88
N ILE A 142 14.41 -6.63 7.96
CA ILE A 142 13.91 -8.01 8.00
C ILE A 142 15.08 -9.01 7.99
N LYS A 143 16.04 -8.83 7.08
CA LYS A 143 17.23 -9.68 7.02
C LYS A 143 18.03 -9.62 8.32
N ALA A 144 18.24 -8.42 8.85
CA ALA A 144 18.95 -8.25 10.11
C ALA A 144 18.27 -8.93 11.30
N VAL A 145 16.92 -8.92 11.34
CA VAL A 145 16.12 -9.64 12.33
C VAL A 145 16.26 -11.16 12.15
N ASP A 146 16.20 -11.66 10.92
CA ASP A 146 16.34 -13.09 10.62
C ASP A 146 17.73 -13.61 11.01
N ASP A 147 18.79 -12.83 10.79
CA ASP A 147 20.18 -13.15 11.09
C ASP A 147 20.58 -12.88 12.56
N SER A 148 19.73 -12.24 13.37
CA SER A 148 20.02 -11.89 14.77
C SER A 148 19.98 -13.10 15.71
N ASP A 149 20.53 -12.97 16.92
CA ASP A 149 20.45 -13.98 17.99
C ASP A 149 19.15 -13.88 18.82
N LEU A 150 18.15 -13.13 18.34
CA LEU A 150 16.86 -13.00 19.03
C LEU A 150 16.14 -14.34 19.15
N PRO A 151 15.40 -14.59 20.25
CA PRO A 151 14.53 -15.75 20.38
C PRO A 151 13.51 -15.83 19.23
N ALA A 152 13.15 -17.03 18.81
CA ALA A 152 12.26 -17.27 17.66
C ALA A 152 10.95 -16.48 17.72
N TYR A 153 10.35 -16.35 18.90
CA TYR A 153 9.12 -15.57 19.11
C TYR A 153 9.33 -14.08 18.78
N HIS A 154 10.44 -13.49 19.24
CA HIS A 154 10.74 -12.08 18.98
C HIS A 154 11.03 -11.83 17.49
N LYS A 155 11.73 -12.76 16.82
CA LYS A 155 11.93 -12.68 15.36
C LYS A 155 10.60 -12.71 14.62
N MET A 156 9.73 -13.67 14.97
CA MET A 156 8.40 -13.79 14.35
C MET A 156 7.57 -12.51 14.54
N PHE A 157 7.55 -11.95 15.74
CA PHE A 157 6.83 -10.72 16.03
C PHE A 157 7.41 -9.51 15.25
N ALA A 158 8.73 -9.32 15.31
CA ALA A 158 9.38 -8.23 14.58
C ALA A 158 9.14 -8.34 13.07
N ARG A 159 9.21 -9.55 12.51
CA ARG A 159 8.93 -9.79 11.10
C ARG A 159 7.49 -9.44 10.75
N MET A 160 6.52 -9.89 11.53
CA MET A 160 5.10 -9.54 11.32
C MET A 160 4.89 -8.01 11.28
N MET A 161 5.55 -7.27 12.15
CA MET A 161 5.48 -5.80 12.19
C MET A 161 6.10 -5.16 10.96
N LEU A 162 7.27 -5.63 10.54
CA LEU A 162 7.97 -5.13 9.36
C LEU A 162 7.22 -5.47 8.06
N ASP A 163 6.66 -6.67 7.95
CA ASP A 163 5.82 -7.06 6.81
C ASP A 163 4.58 -6.16 6.70
N LYS A 164 3.97 -5.82 7.84
CA LYS A 164 2.81 -4.91 7.90
C LYS A 164 3.21 -3.48 7.52
N LEU A 165 4.41 -3.03 7.89
CA LEU A 165 4.95 -1.74 7.46
C LEU A 165 5.18 -1.71 5.94
N ILE A 166 5.79 -2.76 5.38
CA ILE A 166 5.96 -2.86 3.92
C ILE A 166 4.60 -2.82 3.21
N GLU A 167 3.61 -3.57 3.69
CA GLU A 167 2.25 -3.53 3.12
C GLU A 167 1.69 -2.10 3.11
N SER A 168 1.81 -1.38 4.23
CA SER A 168 1.32 -0.01 4.34
C SER A 168 2.09 0.97 3.44
N LEU A 169 3.41 0.83 3.33
CA LEU A 169 4.24 1.62 2.41
C LEU A 169 3.85 1.38 0.94
N ARG A 170 3.67 0.12 0.54
CA ARG A 170 3.22 -0.25 -0.81
C ARG A 170 1.88 0.37 -1.15
N ARG A 171 0.92 0.26 -0.23
CA ARG A 171 -0.42 0.81 -0.42
C ARG A 171 -0.41 2.35 -0.43
N SER A 172 0.53 2.99 0.28
CA SER A 172 0.65 4.44 0.25
C SER A 172 1.04 4.99 -1.13
N VAL A 173 1.76 4.21 -1.95
CA VAL A 173 2.06 4.56 -3.35
C VAL A 173 0.78 4.76 -4.18
N MET A 174 -0.23 3.95 -3.91
CA MET A 174 -1.50 3.95 -4.65
C MET A 174 -2.56 4.83 -3.97
N LEU A 175 -2.65 4.76 -2.65
CA LEU A 175 -3.74 5.32 -1.86
C LEU A 175 -3.34 6.53 -1.01
N GLY A 176 -2.06 6.92 -1.04
CA GLY A 176 -1.55 8.05 -0.28
C GLY A 176 -1.23 7.74 1.18
N SER A 177 -0.72 8.75 1.88
CA SER A 177 -0.20 8.64 3.26
C SER A 177 -1.23 8.17 4.30
N ARG A 178 -2.53 8.23 3.98
CA ARG A 178 -3.58 7.73 4.88
C ARG A 178 -3.34 6.28 5.31
N GLN A 179 -2.73 5.46 4.46
CA GLN A 179 -2.38 4.07 4.78
C GLN A 179 -1.33 3.98 5.90
N MET A 180 -0.46 4.98 6.01
CA MET A 180 0.52 5.07 7.10
C MET A 180 -0.15 5.38 8.44
N TYR A 181 -1.22 6.17 8.44
CA TYR A 181 -2.02 6.39 9.67
C TYR A 181 -2.73 5.11 10.12
N GLU A 182 -3.23 4.31 9.19
CA GLU A 182 -3.83 3.01 9.52
C GLU A 182 -2.80 2.06 10.15
N TYR A 183 -1.55 2.07 9.66
CA TYR A 183 -0.45 1.34 10.27
C TYR A 183 -0.12 1.88 11.67
N GLY A 184 -0.05 3.19 11.85
CA GLY A 184 0.16 3.82 13.16
C GLY A 184 -0.93 3.42 14.17
N ALA A 185 -2.19 3.39 13.75
CA ALA A 185 -3.30 2.93 14.58
C ALA A 185 -3.16 1.45 14.97
N PHE A 186 -2.75 0.60 14.03
CA PHE A 186 -2.45 -0.82 14.29
C PHE A 186 -1.35 -0.98 15.33
N LEU A 187 -0.23 -0.23 15.23
CA LEU A 187 0.85 -0.25 16.21
C LEU A 187 0.38 0.18 17.60
N THR A 188 -0.44 1.22 17.66
CA THR A 188 -1.00 1.73 18.94
C THR A 188 -1.92 0.68 19.58
N GLY A 189 -2.74 0.00 18.78
CA GLY A 189 -3.57 -1.11 19.24
C GLY A 189 -2.76 -2.25 19.84
N LEU A 190 -1.69 -2.68 19.14
CA LEU A 190 -0.80 -3.73 19.63
C LEU A 190 -0.09 -3.35 20.93
N ASP A 191 0.41 -2.13 21.07
CA ASP A 191 1.04 -1.66 22.32
C ASP A 191 0.06 -1.71 23.49
N THR A 192 -1.19 -1.30 23.24
CA THR A 192 -2.26 -1.36 24.26
C THR A 192 -2.57 -2.78 24.68
N ASP A 193 -2.71 -3.71 23.72
CA ASP A 193 -3.00 -5.11 23.99
C ASP A 193 -1.85 -5.79 24.73
N MET A 194 -0.59 -5.52 24.33
CA MET A 194 0.59 -6.05 25.00
C MET A 194 0.71 -5.56 26.45
N ARG A 195 0.44 -4.28 26.71
CA ARG A 195 0.43 -3.73 28.08
C ARG A 195 -0.66 -4.36 28.93
N ALA A 196 -1.87 -4.51 28.37
CA ALA A 196 -2.98 -5.16 29.07
C ALA A 196 -2.66 -6.62 29.41
N HIS A 197 -2.06 -7.35 28.46
CA HIS A 197 -1.65 -8.75 28.68
C HIS A 197 -0.52 -8.87 29.71
N SER A 198 0.48 -8.01 29.66
CA SER A 198 1.56 -7.97 30.66
C SER A 198 1.03 -7.65 32.07
N HIS A 199 0.08 -6.71 32.17
CA HIS A 199 -0.55 -6.38 33.44
C HIS A 199 -1.36 -7.54 34.03
N ASN A 200 -2.10 -8.27 33.18
CA ASN A 200 -2.86 -9.44 33.60
C ASN A 200 -1.95 -10.60 34.03
N LEU A 201 -0.86 -10.86 33.28
CA LEU A 201 0.15 -11.84 33.66
C LEU A 201 0.81 -11.52 35.00
N ASN A 202 1.16 -10.28 35.24
CA ASN A 202 1.74 -9.86 36.51
C ASN A 202 0.74 -9.98 37.67
N ALA A 203 -0.53 -9.71 37.42
CA ALA A 203 -1.60 -9.92 38.42
C ALA A 203 -1.82 -11.41 38.75
N GLU A 204 -1.83 -12.26 37.71
CA GLU A 204 -1.94 -13.73 37.91
C GLU A 204 -0.72 -14.32 38.64
N LEU A 205 0.50 -13.84 38.32
CA LEU A 205 1.73 -14.27 39.01
C LEU A 205 1.78 -13.80 40.46
N ALA A 206 1.23 -12.65 40.77
CA ALA A 206 1.13 -12.13 42.14
C ALA A 206 0.14 -12.93 43.01
N ASP A 207 -0.92 -13.49 42.39
CA ASP A 207 -1.96 -14.25 43.08
C ASP A 207 -1.58 -15.72 43.36
N VAL A 208 -0.59 -16.28 42.61
CA VAL A 208 -0.33 -17.72 42.60
C VAL A 208 0.64 -18.20 43.68
N SER A 209 1.46 -17.38 44.32
CA SER A 209 2.26 -17.81 45.48
C SER A 209 3.26 -16.72 45.98
N PRO A 210 3.73 -16.83 47.26
CA PRO A 210 4.85 -16.01 47.77
C PRO A 210 6.15 -16.18 46.97
N ALA A 211 6.27 -17.28 46.21
CA ALA A 211 7.39 -17.51 45.25
C ALA A 211 7.27 -16.69 43.97
N GLY A 212 6.06 -16.30 43.57
CA GLY A 212 5.85 -15.41 42.39
C GLY A 212 6.28 -13.98 42.68
N GLN A 213 6.14 -13.52 43.91
CA GLN A 213 6.56 -12.18 44.31
C GLN A 213 8.08 -12.00 44.29
N ALA A 214 8.83 -13.07 44.60
CA ALA A 214 10.30 -13.07 44.58
C ALA A 214 10.89 -13.02 43.14
N ILE A 215 10.11 -13.33 42.13
CA ILE A 215 10.52 -13.24 40.69
C ILE A 215 10.29 -11.80 40.17
N LEU A 216 9.30 -11.09 40.69
CA LEU A 216 8.99 -9.71 40.26
C LEU A 216 9.96 -8.67 40.87
N ASP A 217 10.64 -9.03 41.96
CA ASP A 217 11.59 -8.14 42.67
C ASP A 217 13.06 -8.30 42.20
N GLN A 218 13.32 -9.10 41.14
CA GLN A 218 14.60 -9.27 40.46
C GLN A 218 14.63 -8.57 39.09
#